data_fc0d266ebd316e05cf5356db9e2099f4
#
_entry.id   fc0d266ebd316e05cf5356db9e2099f4
#
_cell.length_a   1.000
_cell.length_b   1.000
_cell.length_c   1.000
_cell.angle_alpha   90.00
_cell.angle_beta   90.00
_cell.angle_gamma   90.00
#
_symmetry.space_group_name_H-M   'P 1'
#
loop_
_entity.id
_entity.type
_entity.pdbx_description
1 polymer ?
#
loop_
_entity_poly.entity_id
_entity_poly.type
_entity_poly.pdbx_seq_one_letter_code
_entity_poly.pdbx_strand_id
1 'polypeptide(L)'
;MIQLSRYLLAAFALAAGEACGYALVRFSPIWPGITVISAVILVFGYAFSWRWWKTAAFFLLGLVLMFRYFDSRDRFLRENFQGHGRFETSFTVEDAPRIPTPCSGKEPWISFPSSVSGIAVRVIFQQEPGSMPPAPGEVWRCSGWMQGGNAADITRRPFWIRGEGTFARREQEALSNSWRTHASALRKELARRIGIGLEHRSDLAALNRAILLGNRTGLTSETRSVFANAGTTHIFSVSGLHVVVIAGVLRILLALLFVPARLCSLILIPILWTYILTIGSPPSAVRAGAMASLHFLAPLVWRRPDGLVAWTITFIAVHILAPEMLLNTGSLLSFSVMLGILLFLKWGEPLGNRNMPTSAFGVSFAAWAAGAPIVAYTFGTITPGALLANILLMPAATLSVSAGALGVLASCISNTLAAHINNAAALCTDAMVGVSWAVSRLPGSNFPSGQWRLWECAAWYALVILAFWLVRSIVLRRRSAL
;
A
#
# COMPACT_ATOMS: atom_id res chain seq x y z
N MET A 1 -7.39 -28.59 -0.47
CA MET A 1 -6.29 -28.29 0.47
C MET A 1 -4.90 -28.40 -0.16
N ILE A 2 -4.59 -29.48 -0.86
CA ILE A 2 -3.22 -29.74 -1.44
C ILE A 2 -2.81 -28.70 -2.51
N GLN A 3 -3.70 -28.22 -3.36
CA GLN A 3 -3.37 -27.20 -4.37
C GLN A 3 -3.04 -25.84 -3.76
N LEU A 4 -3.75 -25.42 -2.73
CA LEU A 4 -3.54 -24.11 -2.09
C LEU A 4 -2.20 -24.03 -1.38
N SER A 5 -1.78 -25.12 -0.70
CA SER A 5 -0.47 -25.18 -0.04
C SER A 5 0.69 -25.01 -1.03
N ARG A 6 0.52 -25.44 -2.30
CA ARG A 6 1.55 -25.29 -3.34
C ARG A 6 1.73 -23.83 -3.79
N TYR A 7 0.64 -23.05 -3.94
CA TYR A 7 0.74 -21.64 -4.34
C TYR A 7 1.33 -20.78 -3.23
N LEU A 8 0.89 -21.01 -1.99
CA LEU A 8 1.47 -20.32 -0.83
C LEU A 8 2.96 -20.66 -0.67
N LEU A 9 3.35 -21.93 -0.86
CA LEU A 9 4.73 -22.35 -0.79
C LEU A 9 5.59 -21.64 -1.83
N ALA A 10 5.10 -21.49 -3.07
CA ALA A 10 5.80 -20.75 -4.11
C ALA A 10 5.99 -19.27 -3.77
N ALA A 11 4.95 -18.62 -3.21
CA ALA A 11 5.04 -17.23 -2.77
C ALA A 11 6.04 -17.04 -1.63
N PHE A 12 6.02 -17.94 -0.63
CA PHE A 12 6.99 -17.89 0.48
C PHE A 12 8.42 -18.22 0.01
N ALA A 13 8.59 -19.14 -0.95
CA ALA A 13 9.89 -19.44 -1.50
C ALA A 13 10.48 -18.25 -2.28
N LEU A 14 9.65 -17.53 -3.06
CA LEU A 14 10.07 -16.32 -3.75
C LEU A 14 10.50 -15.24 -2.73
N ALA A 15 9.68 -14.97 -1.72
CA ALA A 15 10.00 -13.98 -0.69
C ALA A 15 11.25 -14.35 0.11
N ALA A 16 11.43 -15.63 0.43
CA ALA A 16 12.64 -16.10 1.11
C ALA A 16 13.88 -15.92 0.23
N GLY A 17 13.78 -16.19 -1.09
CA GLY A 17 14.86 -15.96 -2.05
C GLY A 17 15.24 -14.48 -2.14
N GLU A 18 14.25 -13.58 -2.21
CA GLU A 18 14.46 -12.15 -2.21
C GLU A 18 15.09 -11.65 -0.90
N ALA A 19 14.60 -12.13 0.26
CA ALA A 19 15.16 -11.79 1.56
C ALA A 19 16.60 -12.28 1.74
N CYS A 20 16.90 -13.51 1.29
CA CYS A 20 18.26 -14.04 1.26
C CYS A 20 19.16 -13.22 0.33
N GLY A 21 18.68 -12.88 -0.86
CA GLY A 21 19.39 -12.02 -1.80
C GLY A 21 19.75 -10.67 -1.17
N TYR A 22 18.79 -10.03 -0.48
CA TYR A 22 19.02 -8.80 0.26
C TYR A 22 20.06 -8.96 1.37
N ALA A 23 19.94 -9.99 2.21
CA ALA A 23 20.88 -10.23 3.31
C ALA A 23 22.29 -10.49 2.79
N LEU A 24 22.39 -11.24 1.72
CA LEU A 24 23.64 -11.55 1.08
C LEU A 24 24.29 -10.29 0.50
N VAL A 25 23.59 -9.42 -0.25
CA VAL A 25 24.13 -8.15 -0.77
C VAL A 25 24.66 -7.25 0.35
N ARG A 26 24.05 -7.29 1.51
CA ARG A 26 24.44 -6.44 2.64
C ARG A 26 25.73 -6.89 3.34
N PHE A 27 26.04 -8.19 3.33
CA PHE A 27 27.08 -8.76 4.22
C PHE A 27 28.35 -9.26 3.54
N SER A 28 28.46 -9.29 2.18
CA SER A 28 29.64 -9.90 1.55
C SER A 28 29.99 -9.32 0.16
N PRO A 29 31.28 -9.06 -0.11
CA PRO A 29 31.79 -8.78 -1.45
C PRO A 29 32.07 -10.05 -2.31
N ILE A 30 31.80 -11.25 -1.81
CA ILE A 30 32.21 -12.54 -2.43
C ILE A 30 31.07 -13.15 -3.27
N TRP A 31 30.55 -12.39 -4.21
CA TRP A 31 29.29 -12.65 -4.90
C TRP A 31 29.29 -13.67 -6.02
N PRO A 32 30.33 -13.79 -6.87
CA PRO A 32 30.29 -14.78 -7.98
C PRO A 32 30.20 -16.23 -7.52
N GLY A 33 30.76 -16.55 -6.33
CA GLY A 33 30.75 -17.90 -5.81
C GLY A 33 29.38 -18.39 -5.31
N ILE A 34 28.55 -17.49 -4.78
CA ILE A 34 27.25 -17.83 -4.17
C ILE A 34 26.19 -18.11 -5.22
N THR A 35 26.19 -17.38 -6.34
CA THR A 35 25.33 -17.68 -7.49
C THR A 35 25.63 -19.05 -8.09
N VAL A 36 26.90 -19.44 -8.13
CA VAL A 36 27.32 -20.77 -8.57
C VAL A 36 26.88 -21.84 -7.58
N ILE A 37 27.05 -21.63 -6.27
CA ILE A 37 26.62 -22.58 -5.23
C ILE A 37 25.08 -22.73 -5.24
N SER A 38 24.33 -21.64 -5.43
CA SER A 38 22.87 -21.68 -5.53
C SER A 38 22.41 -22.45 -6.78
N ALA A 39 23.10 -22.27 -7.92
CA ALA A 39 22.84 -23.04 -9.13
C ALA A 39 23.18 -24.54 -8.95
N VAL A 40 24.26 -24.85 -8.24
CA VAL A 40 24.66 -26.23 -7.92
C VAL A 40 23.64 -26.90 -7.00
N ILE A 41 23.13 -26.21 -5.98
CA ILE A 41 22.09 -26.74 -5.08
C ILE A 41 20.79 -27.01 -5.85
N LEU A 42 20.47 -26.21 -6.88
CA LEU A 42 19.33 -26.48 -7.75
C LEU A 42 19.51 -27.72 -8.62
N VAL A 43 20.68 -27.88 -9.22
CA VAL A 43 20.97 -29.05 -10.06
C VAL A 43 20.93 -30.32 -9.20
N PHE A 44 21.45 -30.26 -7.96
CA PHE A 44 21.35 -31.38 -7.01
C PHE A 44 19.91 -31.59 -6.51
N GLY A 45 19.15 -30.53 -6.24
CA GLY A 45 17.74 -30.61 -5.86
C GLY A 45 16.86 -31.18 -6.98
N TYR A 46 17.21 -30.92 -8.23
CA TYR A 46 16.56 -31.51 -9.42
C TYR A 46 16.78 -33.01 -9.48
N ALA A 47 17.97 -33.52 -9.13
CA ALA A 47 18.30 -34.92 -9.16
C ALA A 47 17.57 -35.76 -8.07
N PHE A 48 17.16 -35.13 -6.95
CA PHE A 48 16.67 -35.88 -5.77
C PHE A 48 15.15 -35.94 -5.59
N SER A 49 14.35 -35.01 -6.10
CA SER A 49 12.90 -35.18 -6.21
C SER A 49 12.19 -34.11 -7.04
N TRP A 50 11.39 -34.54 -8.02
CA TRP A 50 10.50 -33.71 -8.88
C TRP A 50 9.57 -32.75 -8.12
N ARG A 51 9.37 -32.94 -6.83
CA ARG A 51 8.39 -32.22 -6.00
C ARG A 51 8.90 -30.89 -5.46
N TRP A 52 10.21 -30.76 -5.21
CA TRP A 52 10.83 -29.58 -4.57
C TRP A 52 11.44 -28.60 -5.57
N TRP A 53 11.64 -29.00 -6.83
CA TRP A 53 12.30 -28.15 -7.81
C TRP A 53 11.56 -26.84 -8.10
N LYS A 54 10.18 -26.84 -8.07
CA LYS A 54 9.38 -25.63 -8.26
C LYS A 54 9.59 -24.62 -7.15
N THR A 55 9.63 -25.09 -5.91
CA THR A 55 9.90 -24.24 -4.74
C THR A 55 11.31 -23.67 -4.80
N ALA A 56 12.31 -24.50 -5.15
CA ALA A 56 13.68 -24.08 -5.34
C ALA A 56 13.81 -23.08 -6.51
N ALA A 57 13.08 -23.27 -7.61
CA ALA A 57 13.07 -22.34 -8.74
C ALA A 57 12.50 -20.96 -8.35
N PHE A 58 11.41 -20.90 -7.57
CA PHE A 58 10.88 -19.63 -7.07
C PHE A 58 11.82 -18.95 -6.07
N PHE A 59 12.48 -19.73 -5.21
CA PHE A 59 13.49 -19.20 -4.29
C PHE A 59 14.66 -18.56 -5.05
N LEU A 60 15.19 -19.23 -6.07
CA LEU A 60 16.28 -18.67 -6.87
C LEU A 60 15.82 -17.50 -7.74
N LEU A 61 14.61 -17.55 -8.27
CA LEU A 61 14.07 -16.43 -9.00
C LEU A 61 14.06 -15.18 -8.10
N GLY A 62 13.59 -15.30 -6.85
CA GLY A 62 13.62 -14.21 -5.89
C GLY A 62 15.03 -13.69 -5.61
N LEU A 63 15.99 -14.61 -5.45
CA LEU A 63 17.40 -14.28 -5.23
C LEU A 63 18.00 -13.51 -6.41
N VAL A 64 17.75 -13.99 -7.65
CA VAL A 64 18.21 -13.35 -8.88
C VAL A 64 17.56 -11.98 -9.08
N LEU A 65 16.27 -11.85 -8.83
CA LEU A 65 15.55 -10.58 -8.98
C LEU A 65 16.10 -9.51 -8.02
N MET A 66 16.32 -9.88 -6.76
CA MET A 66 16.89 -8.97 -5.77
C MET A 66 18.34 -8.59 -6.13
N PHE A 67 19.12 -9.56 -6.61
CA PHE A 67 20.48 -9.29 -7.09
C PHE A 67 20.49 -8.30 -8.27
N ARG A 68 19.65 -8.52 -9.29
CA ARG A 68 19.54 -7.61 -10.44
C ARG A 68 19.11 -6.20 -10.01
N TYR A 69 18.20 -6.10 -9.04
CA TYR A 69 17.78 -4.81 -8.50
C TYR A 69 18.95 -4.05 -7.88
N PHE A 70 19.75 -4.71 -7.02
CA PHE A 70 20.90 -4.05 -6.39
C PHE A 70 22.02 -3.75 -7.39
N ASP A 71 22.32 -4.65 -8.34
CA ASP A 71 23.32 -4.40 -9.36
C ASP A 71 22.95 -3.20 -10.25
N SER A 72 21.70 -3.11 -10.67
CA SER A 72 21.21 -1.95 -11.44
C SER A 72 21.27 -0.66 -10.64
N ARG A 73 20.98 -0.71 -9.35
CA ARG A 73 21.05 0.42 -8.42
C ARG A 73 22.49 0.85 -8.14
N ASP A 74 23.38 -0.11 -7.89
CA ASP A 74 24.81 0.18 -7.66
C ASP A 74 25.47 0.74 -8.92
N ARG A 75 25.11 0.23 -10.10
CA ARG A 75 25.56 0.75 -11.38
C ARG A 75 25.08 2.19 -11.58
N PHE A 76 23.81 2.46 -11.36
CA PHE A 76 23.25 3.81 -11.40
C PHE A 76 24.01 4.79 -10.47
N LEU A 77 24.32 4.34 -9.23
CA LEU A 77 25.06 5.14 -8.28
C LEU A 77 26.49 5.45 -8.77
N ARG A 78 27.20 4.44 -9.32
CA ARG A 78 28.55 4.62 -9.86
C ARG A 78 28.56 5.54 -11.08
N GLU A 79 27.57 5.42 -11.96
CA GLU A 79 27.50 6.21 -13.20
C GLU A 79 27.13 7.68 -12.93
N ASN A 80 26.25 7.94 -11.96
CA ASN A 80 25.73 9.28 -11.71
C ASN A 80 26.34 9.99 -10.51
N PHE A 81 27.05 9.25 -9.61
CA PHE A 81 27.53 9.78 -8.33
C PHE A 81 28.96 9.31 -8.03
N GLN A 82 29.92 9.76 -8.84
CA GLN A 82 31.33 9.57 -8.58
C GLN A 82 31.83 10.61 -7.56
N GLY A 83 31.70 10.32 -6.26
CA GLY A 83 32.27 11.12 -5.17
C GLY A 83 31.31 12.12 -4.53
N HIS A 84 31.75 12.73 -3.40
CA HIS A 84 31.02 13.79 -2.68
C HIS A 84 31.08 15.10 -3.48
N GLY A 85 30.39 15.20 -4.60
CA GLY A 85 30.44 16.35 -5.50
C GLY A 85 29.05 16.85 -5.90
N ARG A 86 29.08 18.08 -6.42
CA ARG A 86 27.93 18.69 -7.09
C ARG A 86 27.60 17.85 -8.33
N PHE A 87 26.34 17.40 -8.46
CA PHE A 87 25.88 16.64 -9.62
C PHE A 87 24.82 17.43 -10.38
N GLU A 88 24.69 17.11 -11.64
CA GLU A 88 23.65 17.61 -12.51
C GLU A 88 22.89 16.42 -13.11
N THR A 89 21.60 16.32 -12.84
CA THR A 89 20.76 15.26 -13.38
C THR A 89 19.38 15.75 -13.76
N SER A 90 18.75 15.05 -14.69
CA SER A 90 17.35 15.27 -15.01
C SER A 90 16.47 14.21 -14.34
N PHE A 91 15.35 14.65 -13.82
CA PHE A 91 14.38 13.76 -13.18
C PHE A 91 12.98 14.04 -13.71
N THR A 92 12.14 13.00 -13.74
CA THR A 92 10.73 13.10 -14.09
C THR A 92 9.89 13.17 -12.83
N VAL A 93 9.03 14.16 -12.72
CA VAL A 93 8.09 14.33 -11.59
C VAL A 93 7.02 13.26 -11.68
N GLU A 94 6.89 12.41 -10.66
CA GLU A 94 5.93 11.29 -10.65
C GLU A 94 4.58 11.67 -10.06
N ASP A 95 4.58 12.52 -9.01
CA ASP A 95 3.35 12.95 -8.33
C ASP A 95 3.46 14.43 -7.92
N ALA A 96 2.32 15.02 -7.60
CA ALA A 96 2.24 16.41 -7.18
C ALA A 96 3.13 16.68 -5.95
N PRO A 97 3.81 17.83 -5.90
CA PRO A 97 4.66 18.21 -4.79
C PRO A 97 3.87 18.32 -3.49
N ARG A 98 4.45 17.84 -2.42
CA ARG A 98 3.95 18.05 -1.06
C ARG A 98 4.54 19.35 -0.53
N ILE A 99 3.70 20.35 -0.38
CA ILE A 99 4.07 21.64 0.22
C ILE A 99 3.79 21.49 1.73
N PRO A 100 4.83 21.45 2.59
CA PRO A 100 4.58 21.51 4.03
C PRO A 100 4.00 22.86 4.38
N THR A 101 3.11 22.90 5.37
CA THR A 101 2.62 24.16 5.96
C THR A 101 3.81 24.99 6.43
N PRO A 102 3.91 26.28 6.07
CA PRO A 102 5.03 27.11 6.47
C PRO A 102 5.08 27.21 8.00
N CYS A 103 6.15 26.70 8.60
CA CYS A 103 6.49 27.01 9.99
C CYS A 103 7.25 28.32 9.97
N SER A 104 6.68 29.34 10.61
CA SER A 104 7.22 30.67 10.91
C SER A 104 8.54 31.05 10.17
N GLY A 105 8.43 31.87 9.13
CA GLY A 105 9.52 32.70 8.62
C GLY A 105 10.57 32.04 7.72
N LYS A 106 10.49 30.77 7.41
CA LYS A 106 11.37 30.10 6.43
C LYS A 106 10.61 29.69 5.19
N GLU A 107 11.18 29.89 4.02
CA GLU A 107 10.61 29.44 2.75
C GLU A 107 10.31 27.94 2.77
N PRO A 108 9.15 27.51 2.24
CA PRO A 108 8.73 26.14 2.32
C PRO A 108 9.61 25.23 1.45
N TRP A 109 10.10 24.14 2.05
CA TRP A 109 10.73 23.07 1.30
C TRP A 109 9.67 22.22 0.60
N ILE A 110 9.76 22.10 -0.71
CA ILE A 110 8.89 21.24 -1.50
C ILE A 110 9.54 19.88 -1.66
N SER A 111 8.79 18.81 -1.43
CA SER A 111 9.26 17.45 -1.68
C SER A 111 8.28 16.71 -2.58
N PHE A 112 8.78 16.00 -3.58
CA PHE A 112 7.97 15.18 -4.47
C PHE A 112 8.71 13.91 -4.90
N PRO A 113 7.98 12.82 -5.14
CA PRO A 113 8.53 11.62 -5.71
C PRO A 113 8.86 11.87 -7.20
N SER A 114 10.01 11.37 -7.61
CA SER A 114 10.54 11.51 -8.96
C SER A 114 11.24 10.24 -9.38
N SER A 115 11.54 10.10 -10.66
CA SER A 115 12.40 9.04 -11.16
C SER A 115 13.57 9.62 -11.95
N VAL A 116 14.74 9.05 -11.72
CA VAL A 116 15.97 9.34 -12.49
C VAL A 116 16.40 8.03 -13.12
N SER A 117 16.43 7.97 -14.44
CA SER A 117 16.75 6.74 -15.18
C SER A 117 15.96 5.50 -14.73
N GLY A 118 14.68 5.68 -14.37
CA GLY A 118 13.80 4.60 -13.89
C GLY A 118 13.94 4.24 -12.41
N ILE A 119 14.84 4.87 -11.67
CA ILE A 119 15.01 4.66 -10.23
C ILE A 119 14.19 5.70 -9.46
N ALA A 120 13.37 5.25 -8.52
CA ALA A 120 12.57 6.12 -7.68
C ALA A 120 13.45 6.92 -6.73
N VAL A 121 13.33 8.25 -6.79
CA VAL A 121 14.05 9.20 -5.95
C VAL A 121 13.07 10.17 -5.33
N ARG A 122 13.42 10.77 -4.21
CA ARG A 122 12.68 11.90 -3.65
C ARG A 122 13.49 13.17 -3.79
N VAL A 123 12.97 14.12 -4.54
CA VAL A 123 13.61 15.42 -4.72
C VAL A 123 13.06 16.38 -3.69
N ILE A 124 13.97 17.15 -3.05
CA ILE A 124 13.64 18.20 -2.10
C ILE A 124 14.36 19.46 -2.53
N PHE A 125 13.62 20.54 -2.66
CA PHE A 125 14.22 21.84 -2.92
C PHE A 125 13.45 22.98 -2.25
N GLN A 126 14.08 24.13 -2.13
CA GLN A 126 13.45 25.33 -1.63
C GLN A 126 12.80 26.06 -2.81
N GLN A 127 11.50 26.34 -2.73
CA GLN A 127 10.78 27.01 -3.80
C GLN A 127 11.14 28.51 -3.81
N GLU A 128 11.49 29.04 -4.98
CA GLU A 128 11.64 30.48 -5.15
C GLU A 128 10.26 31.17 -5.05
N PRO A 129 10.19 32.35 -4.37
CA PRO A 129 8.95 33.10 -4.28
C PRO A 129 8.37 33.39 -5.68
N GLY A 130 7.10 32.99 -5.90
CA GLY A 130 6.41 33.21 -7.19
C GLY A 130 6.64 32.15 -8.28
N SER A 131 7.52 31.16 -8.08
CA SER A 131 7.67 30.05 -9.01
C SER A 131 6.52 29.05 -8.87
N MET A 132 6.07 28.49 -10.01
CA MET A 132 5.09 27.40 -9.98
C MET A 132 5.77 26.09 -9.56
N PRO A 133 5.12 25.29 -8.68
CA PRO A 133 5.66 23.98 -8.33
C PRO A 133 5.65 23.05 -9.54
N PRO A 134 6.60 22.09 -9.63
CA PRO A 134 6.68 21.14 -10.73
C PRO A 134 5.39 20.34 -10.88
N ALA A 135 4.92 20.16 -12.11
CA ALA A 135 3.73 19.37 -12.38
C ALA A 135 4.09 17.89 -12.67
N PRO A 136 3.21 16.92 -12.32
CA PRO A 136 3.44 15.53 -12.66
C PRO A 136 3.64 15.31 -14.14
N GLY A 137 4.66 14.53 -14.52
CA GLY A 137 5.03 14.26 -15.89
C GLY A 137 6.06 15.25 -16.47
N GLU A 138 6.37 16.34 -15.79
CA GLU A 138 7.42 17.26 -16.23
C GLU A 138 8.81 16.67 -15.98
N VAL A 139 9.75 16.96 -16.89
CA VAL A 139 11.15 16.61 -16.75
C VAL A 139 11.92 17.88 -16.35
N TRP A 140 12.56 17.83 -15.20
CA TRP A 140 13.33 18.95 -14.66
C TRP A 140 14.80 18.60 -14.56
N ARG A 141 15.67 19.55 -14.81
CA ARG A 141 17.11 19.43 -14.58
C ARG A 141 17.45 20.06 -13.23
N CYS A 142 18.18 19.35 -12.42
CA CYS A 142 18.61 19.79 -11.10
C CYS A 142 20.13 19.69 -10.99
N SER A 143 20.74 20.75 -10.45
CA SER A 143 22.10 20.71 -9.92
C SER A 143 22.03 20.78 -8.40
N GLY A 144 22.74 19.93 -7.69
CA GLY A 144 22.67 19.91 -6.24
C GLY A 144 23.57 18.86 -5.60
N TRP A 145 23.38 18.67 -4.31
CA TRP A 145 24.10 17.68 -3.52
C TRP A 145 23.18 16.50 -3.23
N MET A 146 23.68 15.29 -3.44
CA MET A 146 22.97 14.12 -2.96
C MET A 146 23.29 13.88 -1.49
N GLN A 147 22.30 14.00 -0.63
CA GLN A 147 22.37 13.47 0.72
C GLN A 147 21.96 12.00 0.69
N GLY A 148 22.93 11.13 0.41
CA GLY A 148 22.84 9.71 0.70
C GLY A 148 23.12 9.52 2.17
N GLY A 149 22.21 8.97 2.96
CA GLY A 149 22.56 8.35 4.22
C GLY A 149 23.64 7.28 3.97
N ASN A 150 24.41 6.92 5.02
CA ASN A 150 25.41 5.85 4.95
C ASN A 150 24.90 4.66 4.12
N ALA A 151 25.80 3.99 3.40
CA ALA A 151 25.45 2.86 2.53
C ALA A 151 24.50 1.82 3.17
N ALA A 152 24.52 1.71 4.51
CA ALA A 152 23.57 0.92 5.30
C ALA A 152 22.14 1.49 5.33
N ASP A 153 21.94 2.80 5.15
CA ASP A 153 20.63 3.47 5.17
C ASP A 153 19.98 3.53 3.78
N ILE A 154 20.79 3.34 2.74
CA ILE A 154 20.37 3.33 1.32
C ILE A 154 19.28 2.28 1.05
N THR A 155 19.23 1.21 1.84
CA THR A 155 18.28 0.12 1.69
C THR A 155 16.89 0.41 2.27
N ARG A 156 16.76 1.40 3.13
CA ARG A 156 15.51 1.69 3.85
C ARG A 156 14.77 2.94 3.37
N ARG A 157 15.44 3.87 2.67
CA ARG A 157 14.87 5.15 2.26
C ARG A 157 15.07 5.39 0.77
N PRO A 158 14.09 6.00 0.08
CA PRO A 158 14.32 6.51 -1.26
C PRO A 158 15.47 7.52 -1.22
N PHE A 159 16.27 7.59 -2.28
CA PHE A 159 17.32 8.60 -2.37
C PHE A 159 16.72 9.99 -2.24
N TRP A 160 17.38 10.83 -1.44
CA TRP A 160 17.02 12.23 -1.30
C TRP A 160 17.98 13.06 -2.13
N ILE A 161 17.44 13.83 -3.06
CA ILE A 161 18.20 14.82 -3.82
C ILE A 161 17.84 16.17 -3.23
N ARG A 162 18.81 16.81 -2.57
CA ARG A 162 18.66 18.17 -2.09
C ARG A 162 19.22 19.12 -3.14
N GLY A 163 18.35 19.81 -3.86
CA GLY A 163 18.74 20.85 -4.81
C GLY A 163 19.18 22.09 -4.07
N GLU A 164 20.38 22.57 -4.38
CA GLU A 164 20.84 23.92 -4.06
C GLU A 164 21.05 24.64 -5.39
N GLY A 165 20.23 25.62 -5.68
CA GLY A 165 20.36 26.44 -6.88
C GLY A 165 19.13 26.40 -7.81
N THR A 166 19.20 27.14 -8.88
CA THR A 166 18.15 27.35 -9.86
C THR A 166 17.78 26.04 -10.57
N PHE A 167 16.54 25.64 -10.41
CA PHE A 167 15.95 24.57 -11.20
C PHE A 167 15.64 25.10 -12.60
N ALA A 168 16.37 24.66 -13.61
CA ALA A 168 16.03 24.94 -14.99
C ALA A 168 14.99 23.89 -15.46
N ARG A 169 13.80 24.35 -15.82
CA ARG A 169 12.82 23.53 -16.54
C ARG A 169 13.46 23.09 -17.86
N ARG A 170 13.54 21.79 -18.11
CA ARG A 170 13.98 21.34 -19.43
C ARG A 170 12.86 21.72 -20.41
N GLU A 171 13.19 22.53 -21.43
CA GLU A 171 12.33 22.82 -22.59
C GLU A 171 12.22 21.59 -23.51
N GLN A 172 11.85 20.47 -22.98
CA GLN A 172 11.30 19.43 -23.80
C GLN A 172 9.79 19.64 -23.73
N GLU A 173 9.18 19.80 -24.89
CA GLU A 173 7.73 19.82 -25.03
C GLU A 173 7.12 18.98 -23.94
N ALA A 174 6.43 19.66 -23.02
CA ALA A 174 5.62 18.95 -22.05
C ALA A 174 4.91 17.92 -22.89
N LEU A 175 5.13 16.64 -22.63
CA LEU A 175 4.30 15.59 -23.17
C LEU A 175 2.90 15.93 -22.66
N SER A 176 2.26 16.92 -23.30
CA SER A 176 0.95 17.45 -22.94
C SER A 176 -0.12 16.36 -22.97
N ASN A 177 0.25 15.21 -23.50
CA ASN A 177 -0.49 13.96 -23.57
C ASN A 177 0.03 12.87 -22.61
N SER A 178 0.88 13.17 -21.66
CA SER A 178 1.27 12.17 -20.65
C SER A 178 0.03 11.76 -19.85
N TRP A 179 -0.23 10.44 -19.73
CA TRP A 179 -1.30 9.91 -18.89
C TRP A 179 -1.25 10.48 -17.46
N ARG A 180 -0.08 10.86 -16.96
CA ARG A 180 0.15 11.45 -15.63
C ARG A 180 -0.47 12.85 -15.52
N THR A 181 -0.40 13.67 -16.57
CA THR A 181 -1.07 14.99 -16.60
C THR A 181 -2.59 14.83 -16.59
N HIS A 182 -3.13 13.88 -17.35
CA HIS A 182 -4.56 13.58 -17.33
C HIS A 182 -5.02 13.03 -15.97
N ALA A 183 -4.26 12.12 -15.36
CA ALA A 183 -4.55 11.59 -14.02
C ALA A 183 -4.53 12.70 -12.97
N SER A 184 -3.55 13.62 -13.03
CA SER A 184 -3.45 14.77 -12.14
C SER A 184 -4.64 15.75 -12.31
N ALA A 185 -5.04 16.03 -13.56
CA ALA A 185 -6.21 16.86 -13.84
C ALA A 185 -7.50 16.20 -13.33
N LEU A 186 -7.67 14.90 -13.56
CA LEU A 186 -8.80 14.13 -13.03
C LEU A 186 -8.82 14.12 -11.51
N ARG A 187 -7.66 13.95 -10.86
CA ARG A 187 -7.54 14.01 -9.39
C ARG A 187 -7.98 15.37 -8.84
N LYS A 188 -7.59 16.48 -9.49
CA LYS A 188 -8.02 17.82 -9.09
C LYS A 188 -9.53 17.99 -9.24
N GLU A 189 -10.11 17.51 -10.34
CA GLU A 189 -11.55 17.57 -10.56
C GLU A 189 -12.32 16.71 -9.58
N LEU A 190 -11.88 15.49 -9.28
CA LEU A 190 -12.49 14.66 -8.23
C LEU A 190 -12.41 15.33 -6.85
N ALA A 191 -11.27 15.95 -6.52
CA ALA A 191 -11.10 16.69 -5.27
C ALA A 191 -12.07 17.89 -5.16
N ARG A 192 -12.34 18.57 -6.28
CA ARG A 192 -13.34 19.65 -6.35
C ARG A 192 -14.76 19.11 -6.12
N ARG A 193 -15.12 18.01 -6.82
CA ARG A 193 -16.46 17.38 -6.72
C ARG A 193 -16.76 16.85 -5.32
N ILE A 194 -15.77 16.25 -4.65
CA ILE A 194 -15.86 15.79 -3.26
C ILE A 194 -16.10 16.95 -2.29
N GLY A 195 -15.64 18.17 -2.64
CA GLY A 195 -15.82 19.37 -1.82
C GLY A 195 -17.15 20.10 -1.99
N ILE A 196 -17.98 19.72 -3.00
CA ILE A 196 -19.28 20.40 -3.24
C ILE A 196 -20.19 20.26 -2.02
N GLY A 197 -20.70 21.38 -1.53
CA GLY A 197 -21.55 21.47 -0.33
C GLY A 197 -20.79 21.46 0.99
N LEU A 198 -19.44 21.46 0.97
CA LEU A 198 -18.59 21.47 2.16
C LEU A 198 -17.70 22.74 2.22
N GLU A 199 -18.07 23.79 1.53
CA GLU A 199 -17.28 25.03 1.42
C GLU A 199 -17.05 25.69 2.78
N HIS A 200 -18.04 25.60 3.67
CA HIS A 200 -17.98 26.15 5.04
C HIS A 200 -17.35 25.20 6.07
N ARG A 201 -17.00 23.97 5.67
CA ARG A 201 -16.41 22.92 6.52
C ARG A 201 -15.16 22.37 5.86
N SER A 202 -14.16 23.23 5.71
CA SER A 202 -12.90 22.95 4.99
C SER A 202 -12.12 21.76 5.57
N ASP A 203 -12.19 21.55 6.89
CA ASP A 203 -11.60 20.43 7.63
C ASP A 203 -12.21 19.08 7.21
N LEU A 204 -13.54 18.98 7.15
CA LEU A 204 -14.22 17.77 6.70
C LEU A 204 -14.05 17.53 5.21
N ALA A 205 -14.02 18.59 4.40
CA ALA A 205 -13.70 18.48 2.98
C ALA A 205 -12.26 17.95 2.78
N ALA A 206 -11.30 18.37 3.61
CA ALA A 206 -9.93 17.85 3.58
C ALA A 206 -9.87 16.38 4.03
N LEU A 207 -10.64 15.99 5.05
CA LEU A 207 -10.76 14.60 5.51
C LEU A 207 -11.36 13.69 4.43
N ASN A 208 -12.47 14.10 3.80
CA ASN A 208 -13.09 13.34 2.72
C ASN A 208 -12.11 13.15 1.52
N ARG A 209 -11.36 14.21 1.16
CA ARG A 209 -10.31 14.11 0.13
C ARG A 209 -9.17 13.19 0.55
N ALA A 210 -8.78 13.20 1.82
CA ALA A 210 -7.75 12.30 2.35
C ALA A 210 -8.18 10.84 2.28
N ILE A 211 -9.43 10.54 2.63
CA ILE A 211 -9.99 9.19 2.60
C ILE A 211 -10.13 8.70 1.15
N LEU A 212 -10.77 9.47 0.27
CA LEU A 212 -11.10 9.04 -1.10
C LEU A 212 -9.93 9.09 -2.06
N LEU A 213 -9.06 10.10 -1.96
CA LEU A 213 -7.97 10.33 -2.92
C LEU A 213 -6.57 10.17 -2.31
N GLY A 214 -6.47 9.85 -1.03
CA GLY A 214 -5.18 9.79 -0.33
C GLY A 214 -4.48 11.15 -0.18
N ASN A 215 -5.20 12.24 -0.47
CA ASN A 215 -4.66 13.59 -0.39
C ASN A 215 -4.74 14.12 1.04
N ARG A 216 -3.61 14.11 1.75
CA ARG A 216 -3.49 14.53 3.14
C ARG A 216 -3.23 16.02 3.31
N THR A 217 -3.23 16.82 2.25
CA THR A 217 -3.08 18.28 2.32
C THR A 217 -4.31 18.88 2.99
N GLY A 218 -4.12 19.79 3.93
CA GLY A 218 -5.20 20.40 4.70
C GLY A 218 -5.61 19.63 5.97
N LEU A 219 -5.04 18.44 6.25
CA LEU A 219 -5.24 17.77 7.53
C LEU A 219 -4.41 18.45 8.62
N THR A 220 -5.05 18.81 9.74
CA THR A 220 -4.37 19.39 10.90
C THR A 220 -3.43 18.37 11.56
N SER A 221 -2.40 18.87 12.26
CA SER A 221 -1.48 18.01 13.04
C SER A 221 -2.23 17.28 14.16
N GLU A 222 -3.24 17.93 14.76
CA GLU A 222 -4.09 17.36 15.79
C GLU A 222 -4.86 16.13 15.26
N THR A 223 -5.58 16.29 14.15
CA THR A 223 -6.30 15.19 13.52
C THR A 223 -5.37 14.00 13.21
N ARG A 224 -4.17 14.28 12.66
CA ARG A 224 -3.18 13.23 12.38
C ARG A 224 -2.73 12.52 13.65
N SER A 225 -2.49 13.23 14.74
CA SER A 225 -2.08 12.65 16.03
C SER A 225 -3.15 11.77 16.65
N VAL A 226 -4.43 12.20 16.59
CA VAL A 226 -5.57 11.43 17.09
C VAL A 226 -5.65 10.07 16.38
N PHE A 227 -5.58 10.05 15.06
CA PHE A 227 -5.59 8.79 14.28
C PHE A 227 -4.33 7.95 14.50
N ALA A 228 -3.18 8.58 14.72
CA ALA A 228 -1.94 7.86 15.03
C ALA A 228 -2.03 7.14 16.39
N ASN A 229 -2.50 7.84 17.41
CA ASN A 229 -2.64 7.28 18.76
C ASN A 229 -3.72 6.19 18.85
N ALA A 230 -4.76 6.27 18.01
CA ALA A 230 -5.76 5.21 17.88
C ALA A 230 -5.29 4.03 17.00
N GLY A 231 -4.11 4.11 16.35
CA GLY A 231 -3.60 3.08 15.42
C GLY A 231 -4.33 3.03 14.08
N THR A 232 -5.03 4.10 13.69
CA THR A 232 -5.95 4.14 12.55
C THR A 232 -5.49 5.01 11.38
N THR A 233 -4.22 5.42 11.37
CA THR A 233 -3.61 6.23 10.29
C THR A 233 -3.71 5.60 8.90
N HIS A 234 -3.87 4.28 8.82
CA HIS A 234 -4.03 3.56 7.56
C HIS A 234 -5.28 3.96 6.76
N ILE A 235 -6.27 4.59 7.41
CA ILE A 235 -7.50 5.11 6.78
C ILE A 235 -7.17 6.23 5.78
N PHE A 236 -6.17 7.07 6.05
CA PHE A 236 -5.71 8.13 5.14
C PHE A 236 -4.80 7.61 4.01
N SER A 237 -4.45 6.35 4.03
CA SER A 237 -3.81 5.68 2.93
C SER A 237 -4.89 4.94 2.16
N VAL A 238 -5.12 5.28 0.90
CA VAL A 238 -6.11 4.54 0.11
C VAL A 238 -5.79 3.06 0.20
N SER A 239 -6.64 2.34 0.91
CA SER A 239 -6.45 0.93 1.27
C SER A 239 -7.19 0.01 0.30
N GLY A 240 -6.97 -1.29 0.44
CA GLY A 240 -7.73 -2.30 -0.29
C GLY A 240 -9.23 -2.18 -0.09
N LEU A 241 -9.69 -1.76 1.12
CA LEU A 241 -11.10 -1.53 1.40
C LEU A 241 -11.72 -0.50 0.45
N HIS A 242 -11.03 0.62 0.22
CA HIS A 242 -11.51 1.69 -0.67
C HIS A 242 -11.74 1.16 -2.09
N VAL A 243 -10.80 0.39 -2.62
CA VAL A 243 -10.91 -0.21 -3.95
C VAL A 243 -12.09 -1.18 -4.04
N VAL A 244 -12.25 -2.04 -3.03
CA VAL A 244 -13.36 -3.02 -2.96
C VAL A 244 -14.71 -2.34 -2.81
N VAL A 245 -14.80 -1.28 -1.97
CA VAL A 245 -16.04 -0.53 -1.76
C VAL A 245 -16.46 0.21 -3.04
N ILE A 246 -15.53 0.90 -3.69
CA ILE A 246 -15.80 1.59 -4.96
C ILE A 246 -16.23 0.58 -6.04
N ALA A 247 -15.54 -0.58 -6.13
CA ALA A 247 -15.92 -1.65 -7.04
C ALA A 247 -17.34 -2.18 -6.75
N GLY A 248 -17.67 -2.33 -5.45
CA GLY A 248 -18.99 -2.76 -5.00
C GLY A 248 -20.10 -1.77 -5.38
N VAL A 249 -19.89 -0.48 -5.12
CA VAL A 249 -20.83 0.60 -5.50
C VAL A 249 -21.06 0.59 -7.01
N LEU A 250 -19.98 0.58 -7.80
CA LEU A 250 -20.08 0.58 -9.26
C LEU A 250 -20.77 -0.70 -9.78
N ARG A 251 -20.49 -1.85 -9.17
CA ARG A 251 -21.16 -3.12 -9.52
C ARG A 251 -22.65 -3.08 -9.25
N ILE A 252 -23.08 -2.51 -8.11
CA ILE A 252 -24.49 -2.33 -7.78
C ILE A 252 -25.16 -1.42 -8.80
N LEU A 253 -24.53 -0.30 -9.14
CA LEU A 253 -25.08 0.63 -10.14
C LEU A 253 -25.20 -0.01 -11.52
N LEU A 254 -24.21 -0.78 -11.96
CA LEU A 254 -24.28 -1.52 -13.23
C LEU A 254 -25.38 -2.61 -13.18
N ALA A 255 -25.56 -3.25 -12.03
CA ALA A 255 -26.64 -4.24 -11.85
C ALA A 255 -28.04 -3.59 -11.91
N LEU A 256 -28.21 -2.39 -11.33
CA LEU A 256 -29.44 -1.60 -11.45
C LEU A 256 -29.73 -1.15 -12.89
N LEU A 257 -28.71 -1.04 -13.71
CA LEU A 257 -28.81 -0.78 -15.15
C LEU A 257 -28.96 -2.09 -15.97
N PHE A 258 -29.21 -3.22 -15.31
CA PHE A 258 -29.38 -4.55 -15.93
C PHE A 258 -28.17 -5.00 -16.78
N VAL A 259 -26.96 -4.50 -16.50
CA VAL A 259 -25.75 -4.92 -17.20
C VAL A 259 -25.38 -6.36 -16.80
N PRO A 260 -25.20 -7.26 -17.79
CA PRO A 260 -24.84 -8.66 -17.50
C PRO A 260 -23.54 -8.77 -16.69
N ALA A 261 -23.47 -9.72 -15.74
CA ALA A 261 -22.35 -9.85 -14.82
C ALA A 261 -20.97 -9.98 -15.50
N ARG A 262 -20.91 -10.61 -16.68
CA ARG A 262 -19.67 -10.70 -17.47
C ARG A 262 -19.22 -9.34 -18.00
N LEU A 263 -20.15 -8.55 -18.52
CA LEU A 263 -19.88 -7.21 -19.02
C LEU A 263 -19.52 -6.25 -17.86
N CYS A 264 -20.17 -6.40 -16.69
CA CYS A 264 -19.78 -5.68 -15.48
C CYS A 264 -18.28 -5.88 -15.16
N SER A 265 -17.78 -7.11 -15.23
CA SER A 265 -16.37 -7.39 -14.97
C SER A 265 -15.43 -6.66 -15.94
N LEU A 266 -15.77 -6.64 -17.23
CA LEU A 266 -14.98 -5.94 -18.26
C LEU A 266 -14.99 -4.42 -18.07
N ILE A 267 -16.10 -3.84 -17.59
CA ILE A 267 -16.24 -2.41 -17.33
C ILE A 267 -15.54 -2.01 -16.03
N LEU A 268 -15.67 -2.82 -14.98
CA LEU A 268 -15.13 -2.48 -13.66
C LEU A 268 -13.62 -2.46 -13.62
N ILE A 269 -12.94 -3.38 -14.31
CA ILE A 269 -11.48 -3.45 -14.30
C ILE A 269 -10.85 -2.14 -14.80
N PRO A 270 -11.14 -1.61 -16.01
CA PRO A 270 -10.55 -0.35 -16.46
C PRO A 270 -10.93 0.85 -15.60
N ILE A 271 -12.15 0.91 -15.06
CA ILE A 271 -12.56 2.00 -14.16
C ILE A 271 -11.74 1.98 -12.88
N LEU A 272 -11.55 0.79 -12.28
CA LEU A 272 -10.72 0.65 -11.08
C LEU A 272 -9.27 1.05 -11.32
N TRP A 273 -8.68 0.64 -12.43
CA TRP A 273 -7.32 1.03 -12.77
C TRP A 273 -7.20 2.53 -13.06
N THR A 274 -8.19 3.13 -13.73
CA THR A 274 -8.25 4.59 -13.92
C THR A 274 -8.28 5.31 -12.57
N TYR A 275 -9.10 4.84 -11.61
CA TYR A 275 -9.12 5.38 -10.25
C TYR A 275 -7.76 5.23 -9.56
N ILE A 276 -7.14 4.03 -9.60
CA ILE A 276 -5.84 3.75 -8.98
C ILE A 276 -4.74 4.66 -9.57
N LEU A 277 -4.72 4.84 -10.89
CA LEU A 277 -3.79 5.75 -11.56
C LEU A 277 -4.02 7.21 -11.14
N THR A 278 -5.29 7.61 -11.04
CA THR A 278 -5.68 8.98 -10.63
C THR A 278 -5.21 9.31 -9.22
N ILE A 279 -5.25 8.37 -8.29
CA ILE A 279 -4.80 8.60 -6.90
C ILE A 279 -3.27 8.48 -6.72
N GLY A 280 -2.51 8.26 -7.81
CA GLY A 280 -1.04 8.16 -7.77
C GLY A 280 -0.52 6.76 -7.49
N SER A 281 -1.28 5.72 -7.80
CA SER A 281 -0.88 4.30 -7.73
C SER A 281 -0.26 3.87 -6.39
N PRO A 282 -0.85 4.19 -5.24
CA PRO A 282 -0.28 3.76 -3.97
C PRO A 282 -0.19 2.23 -3.92
N PRO A 283 0.91 1.66 -3.40
CA PRO A 283 1.16 0.20 -3.45
C PRO A 283 0.00 -0.65 -2.90
N SER A 284 -0.72 -0.17 -1.87
CA SER A 284 -1.90 -0.84 -1.31
C SER A 284 -3.06 -0.92 -2.29
N ALA A 285 -3.33 0.16 -3.04
CA ALA A 285 -4.39 0.20 -4.03
C ALA A 285 -4.06 -0.62 -5.28
N VAL A 286 -2.80 -0.60 -5.74
CA VAL A 286 -2.34 -1.44 -6.86
C VAL A 286 -2.54 -2.92 -6.55
N ARG A 287 -2.15 -3.38 -5.37
CA ARG A 287 -2.37 -4.78 -4.95
C ARG A 287 -3.86 -5.13 -4.89
N ALA A 288 -4.67 -4.26 -4.29
CA ALA A 288 -6.12 -4.47 -4.22
C ALA A 288 -6.75 -4.49 -5.61
N GLY A 289 -6.34 -3.60 -6.50
CA GLY A 289 -6.80 -3.58 -7.88
C GLY A 289 -6.42 -4.84 -8.65
N ALA A 290 -5.21 -5.35 -8.47
CA ALA A 290 -4.76 -6.61 -9.08
C ALA A 290 -5.59 -7.80 -8.55
N MET A 291 -5.78 -7.91 -7.22
CA MET A 291 -6.61 -8.96 -6.63
C MET A 291 -8.08 -8.85 -7.08
N ALA A 292 -8.64 -7.64 -7.13
CA ALA A 292 -10.00 -7.40 -7.62
C ALA A 292 -10.12 -7.75 -9.11
N SER A 293 -9.13 -7.42 -9.93
CA SER A 293 -9.10 -7.80 -11.34
C SER A 293 -9.14 -9.32 -11.51
N LEU A 294 -8.33 -10.06 -10.76
CA LEU A 294 -8.35 -11.53 -10.76
C LEU A 294 -9.71 -12.09 -10.30
N HIS A 295 -10.31 -11.45 -9.30
CA HIS A 295 -11.66 -11.83 -8.82
C HIS A 295 -12.72 -11.62 -9.91
N PHE A 296 -12.68 -10.50 -10.62
CA PHE A 296 -13.62 -10.20 -11.70
C PHE A 296 -13.35 -11.00 -12.97
N LEU A 297 -12.10 -11.37 -13.26
CA LEU A 297 -11.75 -12.22 -14.39
C LEU A 297 -12.12 -13.69 -14.18
N ALA A 298 -12.14 -14.19 -12.94
CA ALA A 298 -12.38 -15.59 -12.66
C ALA A 298 -13.70 -16.14 -13.27
N PRO A 299 -14.86 -15.44 -13.19
CA PRO A 299 -16.10 -15.90 -13.83
C PRO A 299 -16.03 -15.91 -15.37
N LEU A 300 -15.18 -15.05 -15.97
CA LEU A 300 -15.03 -15.01 -17.44
C LEU A 300 -14.35 -16.26 -17.97
N VAL A 301 -13.49 -16.88 -17.16
CA VAL A 301 -12.80 -18.13 -17.48
C VAL A 301 -13.41 -19.34 -16.76
N TRP A 302 -14.70 -19.24 -16.40
CA TRP A 302 -15.47 -20.33 -15.76
C TRP A 302 -14.83 -20.86 -14.47
N ARG A 303 -14.10 -20.00 -13.74
CA ARG A 303 -13.50 -20.31 -12.45
C ARG A 303 -14.27 -19.63 -11.31
N ARG A 304 -14.30 -20.29 -10.16
CA ARG A 304 -14.79 -19.66 -8.93
C ARG A 304 -13.70 -18.72 -8.40
N PRO A 305 -14.02 -17.47 -8.04
CA PRO A 305 -13.06 -16.57 -7.44
C PRO A 305 -12.59 -17.11 -6.08
N ASP A 306 -11.29 -17.16 -5.86
CA ASP A 306 -10.65 -17.55 -4.60
C ASP A 306 -9.68 -16.45 -4.17
N GLY A 307 -9.91 -15.87 -2.99
CA GLY A 307 -9.13 -14.77 -2.46
C GLY A 307 -7.67 -15.13 -2.18
N LEU A 308 -7.39 -16.37 -1.73
CA LEU A 308 -6.02 -16.81 -1.48
C LEU A 308 -5.24 -17.05 -2.78
N VAL A 309 -5.91 -17.55 -3.82
CA VAL A 309 -5.31 -17.69 -5.14
C VAL A 309 -5.01 -16.30 -5.72
N ALA A 310 -5.96 -15.36 -5.63
CA ALA A 310 -5.76 -13.99 -6.09
C ALA A 310 -4.62 -13.30 -5.31
N TRP A 311 -4.57 -13.48 -3.99
CA TRP A 311 -3.47 -12.98 -3.16
C TRP A 311 -2.12 -13.53 -3.60
N THR A 312 -2.02 -14.84 -3.81
CA THR A 312 -0.77 -15.51 -4.19
C THR A 312 -0.27 -15.06 -5.56
N ILE A 313 -1.16 -15.01 -6.56
CA ILE A 313 -0.80 -14.56 -7.91
C ILE A 313 -0.34 -13.09 -7.86
N THR A 314 -1.07 -12.24 -7.14
CA THR A 314 -0.71 -10.82 -6.98
C THR A 314 0.62 -10.66 -6.26
N PHE A 315 0.87 -11.44 -5.19
CA PHE A 315 2.12 -11.43 -4.46
C PHE A 315 3.29 -11.77 -5.38
N ILE A 316 3.22 -12.89 -6.09
CA ILE A 316 4.26 -13.32 -7.03
C ILE A 316 4.47 -12.27 -8.13
N ALA A 317 3.39 -11.78 -8.75
CA ALA A 317 3.50 -10.80 -9.83
C ALA A 317 4.15 -9.49 -9.36
N VAL A 318 3.75 -8.96 -8.20
CA VAL A 318 4.33 -7.71 -7.66
C VAL A 318 5.81 -7.88 -7.38
N HIS A 319 6.24 -9.01 -6.78
CA HIS A 319 7.65 -9.22 -6.43
C HIS A 319 8.53 -9.59 -7.64
N ILE A 320 7.96 -10.15 -8.69
CA ILE A 320 8.67 -10.32 -9.97
C ILE A 320 8.89 -8.97 -10.66
N LEU A 321 7.89 -8.08 -10.65
CA LEU A 321 7.94 -6.78 -11.33
C LEU A 321 8.73 -5.74 -10.53
N ALA A 322 8.67 -5.79 -9.20
CA ALA A 322 9.26 -4.82 -8.29
C ALA A 322 9.74 -5.52 -7.00
N PRO A 323 10.90 -6.20 -7.04
CA PRO A 323 11.42 -6.98 -5.90
C PRO A 323 11.68 -6.12 -4.65
N GLU A 324 11.93 -4.82 -4.82
CA GLU A 324 12.08 -3.86 -3.72
C GLU A 324 10.81 -3.71 -2.86
N MET A 325 9.65 -4.16 -3.35
CA MET A 325 8.40 -4.13 -2.59
C MET A 325 8.44 -5.03 -1.36
N LEU A 326 9.32 -6.02 -1.32
CA LEU A 326 9.57 -6.83 -0.12
C LEU A 326 10.16 -5.99 1.04
N LEU A 327 10.91 -4.94 0.72
CA LEU A 327 11.52 -4.04 1.70
C LEU A 327 10.61 -2.87 2.08
N ASN A 328 9.51 -2.70 1.36
CA ASN A 328 8.57 -1.62 1.61
C ASN A 328 7.59 -2.01 2.73
N THR A 329 7.63 -1.30 3.86
CA THR A 329 6.76 -1.55 5.02
C THR A 329 5.27 -1.55 4.66
N GLY A 330 4.83 -0.64 3.79
CA GLY A 330 3.43 -0.58 3.36
C GLY A 330 3.03 -1.79 2.53
N SER A 331 3.96 -2.35 1.74
CA SER A 331 3.76 -3.60 1.02
C SER A 331 3.66 -4.78 1.98
N LEU A 332 4.61 -4.91 2.89
CA LEU A 332 4.62 -5.98 3.90
C LEU A 332 3.34 -5.97 4.74
N LEU A 333 2.95 -4.82 5.28
CA LEU A 333 1.72 -4.67 6.06
C LEU A 333 0.48 -5.10 5.26
N SER A 334 0.35 -4.63 4.02
CA SER A 334 -0.83 -4.94 3.23
C SER A 334 -0.94 -6.42 2.85
N PHE A 335 0.16 -7.07 2.46
CA PHE A 335 0.15 -8.50 2.16
C PHE A 335 -0.04 -9.36 3.41
N SER A 336 0.64 -9.04 4.52
CA SER A 336 0.52 -9.79 5.78
C SER A 336 -0.88 -9.68 6.38
N VAL A 337 -1.44 -8.47 6.47
CA VAL A 337 -2.77 -8.24 7.00
C VAL A 337 -3.83 -8.95 6.15
N MET A 338 -3.76 -8.82 4.82
CA MET A 338 -4.71 -9.49 3.93
C MET A 338 -4.60 -11.02 4.02
N LEU A 339 -3.38 -11.55 4.10
CA LEU A 339 -3.17 -12.99 4.30
C LEU A 339 -3.79 -13.46 5.63
N GLY A 340 -3.56 -12.74 6.72
CA GLY A 340 -4.15 -13.03 8.02
C GLY A 340 -5.68 -13.09 7.98
N ILE A 341 -6.30 -12.09 7.35
CA ILE A 341 -7.77 -12.04 7.15
C ILE A 341 -8.25 -13.24 6.31
N LEU A 342 -7.61 -13.51 5.17
CA LEU A 342 -8.01 -14.60 4.29
C LEU A 342 -7.87 -15.98 4.94
N LEU A 343 -6.81 -16.19 5.72
CA LEU A 343 -6.60 -17.42 6.48
C LEU A 343 -7.65 -17.56 7.59
N PHE A 344 -7.95 -16.48 8.30
CA PHE A 344 -9.00 -16.46 9.31
C PHE A 344 -10.37 -16.78 8.71
N LEU A 345 -10.75 -16.16 7.59
CA LEU A 345 -12.02 -16.42 6.92
C LEU A 345 -12.12 -17.87 6.41
N LYS A 346 -11.03 -18.43 5.89
CA LYS A 346 -11.02 -19.79 5.33
C LYS A 346 -10.99 -20.87 6.38
N TRP A 347 -10.25 -20.68 7.46
CA TRP A 347 -9.99 -21.69 8.49
C TRP A 347 -10.70 -21.42 9.81
N GLY A 348 -11.20 -20.21 10.00
CA GLY A 348 -11.93 -19.79 11.20
C GLY A 348 -13.42 -20.17 11.18
N GLU A 349 -13.98 -20.62 10.05
CA GLU A 349 -15.38 -21.05 9.96
C GLU A 349 -15.81 -22.04 11.06
N PRO A 350 -14.98 -22.99 11.53
CA PRO A 350 -15.32 -23.85 12.65
C PRO A 350 -15.37 -23.15 14.00
N LEU A 351 -14.77 -21.95 14.14
CA LEU A 351 -14.58 -21.27 15.42
C LEU A 351 -15.77 -20.40 15.85
N GLY A 352 -16.69 -20.09 14.95
CA GLY A 352 -17.78 -19.17 15.28
C GLY A 352 -19.11 -19.49 14.64
N ASN A 353 -20.15 -19.36 15.46
CA ASN A 353 -21.48 -19.11 14.95
C ASN A 353 -21.37 -17.81 14.11
N ARG A 354 -21.93 -17.78 12.89
CA ARG A 354 -21.85 -16.64 11.94
C ARG A 354 -22.57 -15.37 12.43
N ASN A 355 -22.57 -15.11 13.72
CA ASN A 355 -23.10 -13.88 14.28
C ASN A 355 -22.15 -12.73 13.92
N MET A 356 -22.68 -11.72 13.27
CA MET A 356 -21.94 -10.56 12.73
C MET A 356 -20.90 -9.94 13.69
N PRO A 357 -21.17 -9.78 15.01
CA PRO A 357 -20.20 -9.17 15.93
C PRO A 357 -18.95 -10.04 16.15
N THR A 358 -19.09 -11.35 16.25
CA THR A 358 -17.97 -12.27 16.50
C THR A 358 -17.08 -12.40 15.28
N SER A 359 -17.64 -12.32 14.07
CA SER A 359 -16.86 -12.33 12.83
C SER A 359 -16.11 -11.02 12.63
N ALA A 360 -16.70 -9.87 12.93
CA ALA A 360 -16.06 -8.56 12.82
C ALA A 360 -14.87 -8.44 13.78
N PHE A 361 -15.03 -8.88 15.05
CA PHE A 361 -13.93 -8.92 16.00
C PHE A 361 -12.80 -9.86 15.53
N GLY A 362 -13.17 -11.06 15.05
CA GLY A 362 -12.19 -12.03 14.56
C GLY A 362 -11.38 -11.53 13.36
N VAL A 363 -12.04 -10.85 12.41
CA VAL A 363 -11.36 -10.21 11.27
C VAL A 363 -10.44 -9.08 11.75
N SER A 364 -10.91 -8.23 12.67
CA SER A 364 -10.09 -7.14 13.23
C SER A 364 -8.89 -7.70 13.99
N PHE A 365 -9.08 -8.77 14.78
CA PHE A 365 -7.99 -9.44 15.48
C PHE A 365 -6.99 -10.08 14.52
N ALA A 366 -7.44 -10.78 13.49
CA ALA A 366 -6.56 -11.39 12.49
C ALA A 366 -5.74 -10.33 11.74
N ALA A 367 -6.36 -9.21 11.39
CA ALA A 367 -5.68 -8.08 10.76
C ALA A 367 -4.61 -7.48 11.70
N TRP A 368 -4.96 -7.22 12.95
CA TRP A 368 -4.07 -6.68 13.96
C TRP A 368 -2.91 -7.65 14.28
N ALA A 369 -3.20 -8.91 14.52
CA ALA A 369 -2.21 -9.92 14.85
C ALA A 369 -1.18 -10.14 13.72
N ALA A 370 -1.63 -10.06 12.46
CA ALA A 370 -0.77 -10.15 11.30
C ALA A 370 0.07 -8.89 11.07
N GLY A 371 -0.43 -7.71 11.43
CA GLY A 371 0.26 -6.43 11.24
C GLY A 371 1.14 -6.00 12.41
N ALA A 372 0.80 -6.38 13.65
CA ALA A 372 1.43 -5.89 14.88
C ALA A 372 2.97 -6.05 14.90
N PRO A 373 3.58 -7.20 14.55
CA PRO A 373 5.03 -7.33 14.58
C PRO A 373 5.74 -6.45 13.55
N ILE A 374 5.12 -6.22 12.38
CA ILE A 374 5.69 -5.32 11.36
C ILE A 374 5.65 -3.87 11.86
N VAL A 375 4.56 -3.47 12.52
CA VAL A 375 4.40 -2.13 13.11
C VAL A 375 5.40 -1.95 14.25
N ALA A 376 5.53 -2.92 15.16
CA ALA A 376 6.49 -2.90 16.26
C ALA A 376 7.95 -2.84 15.76
N TYR A 377 8.28 -3.63 14.75
CA TYR A 377 9.61 -3.61 14.12
C TYR A 377 9.96 -2.28 13.46
N THR A 378 8.98 -1.67 12.78
CA THR A 378 9.23 -0.48 11.94
C THR A 378 9.06 0.82 12.73
N PHE A 379 8.03 0.91 13.56
CA PHE A 379 7.63 2.14 14.26
C PHE A 379 7.87 2.08 15.77
N GLY A 380 8.20 0.91 16.32
CA GLY A 380 8.44 0.74 17.77
C GLY A 380 7.18 0.91 18.62
N THR A 381 6.00 0.66 18.07
CA THR A 381 4.72 0.82 18.78
C THR A 381 3.82 -0.39 18.54
N ILE A 382 3.02 -0.72 19.56
CA ILE A 382 1.92 -1.69 19.48
C ILE A 382 0.64 -0.93 19.81
N THR A 383 -0.38 -1.08 18.97
CA THR A 383 -1.64 -0.34 19.08
C THR A 383 -2.84 -1.28 19.27
N PRO A 384 -3.08 -1.83 20.47
CA PRO A 384 -4.25 -2.67 20.74
C PRO A 384 -5.58 -1.92 20.55
N GLY A 385 -5.58 -0.60 20.76
CA GLY A 385 -6.74 0.25 20.50
C GLY A 385 -7.28 0.15 19.09
N ALA A 386 -6.43 -0.17 18.12
CA ALA A 386 -6.84 -0.41 16.74
C ALA A 386 -7.86 -1.55 16.58
N LEU A 387 -7.86 -2.55 17.48
CA LEU A 387 -8.86 -3.63 17.48
C LEU A 387 -10.27 -3.09 17.65
N LEU A 388 -10.46 -2.24 18.67
CA LEU A 388 -11.76 -1.63 18.97
C LEU A 388 -12.10 -0.57 17.93
N ALA A 389 -11.13 0.28 17.58
CA ALA A 389 -11.33 1.32 16.59
C ALA A 389 -11.81 0.73 15.25
N ASN A 390 -11.17 -0.31 14.74
CA ASN A 390 -11.50 -0.89 13.43
C ASN A 390 -12.93 -1.45 13.37
N ILE A 391 -13.48 -1.98 14.46
CA ILE A 391 -14.85 -2.51 14.47
C ILE A 391 -15.86 -1.39 14.16
N LEU A 392 -15.62 -0.19 14.66
CA LEU A 392 -16.50 0.97 14.45
C LEU A 392 -16.13 1.77 13.20
N LEU A 393 -14.83 1.90 12.93
CA LEU A 393 -14.33 2.71 11.83
C LEU A 393 -14.54 2.06 10.46
N MET A 394 -14.45 0.72 10.35
CA MET A 394 -14.60 0.06 9.04
C MET A 394 -16.00 0.25 8.43
N PRO A 395 -17.13 0.09 9.18
CA PRO A 395 -18.45 0.44 8.65
C PRO A 395 -18.56 1.93 8.28
N ALA A 396 -18.09 2.83 9.14
CA ALA A 396 -18.13 4.27 8.88
C ALA A 396 -17.30 4.66 7.65
N ALA A 397 -16.10 4.07 7.49
CA ALA A 397 -15.25 4.26 6.31
C ALA A 397 -15.92 3.72 5.04
N THR A 398 -16.56 2.55 5.13
CA THR A 398 -17.31 1.98 4.00
C THR A 398 -18.44 2.91 3.56
N LEU A 399 -19.20 3.45 4.49
CA LEU A 399 -20.29 4.41 4.20
C LEU A 399 -19.73 5.71 3.64
N SER A 400 -18.67 6.26 4.25
CA SER A 400 -18.03 7.51 3.77
C SER A 400 -17.50 7.36 2.35
N VAL A 401 -16.79 6.26 2.04
CA VAL A 401 -16.26 5.97 0.70
C VAL A 401 -17.39 5.75 -0.29
N SER A 402 -18.44 5.02 0.08
CA SER A 402 -19.60 4.77 -0.77
C SER A 402 -20.33 6.08 -1.09
N ALA A 403 -20.63 6.87 -0.08
CA ALA A 403 -21.28 8.18 -0.23
C ALA A 403 -20.42 9.13 -1.06
N GLY A 404 -19.10 9.20 -0.80
CA GLY A 404 -18.20 10.04 -1.58
C GLY A 404 -18.13 9.66 -3.05
N ALA A 405 -18.08 8.34 -3.35
CA ALA A 405 -18.13 7.85 -4.74
C ALA A 405 -19.48 8.19 -5.42
N LEU A 406 -20.59 8.01 -4.72
CA LEU A 406 -21.91 8.40 -5.20
C LEU A 406 -22.05 9.92 -5.36
N GLY A 407 -21.48 10.73 -4.46
CA GLY A 407 -21.46 12.18 -4.54
C GLY A 407 -20.72 12.67 -5.80
N VAL A 408 -19.59 12.04 -6.13
CA VAL A 408 -18.87 12.33 -7.39
C VAL A 408 -19.76 12.02 -8.60
N LEU A 409 -20.45 10.87 -8.63
CA LEU A 409 -21.36 10.53 -9.73
C LEU A 409 -22.57 11.45 -9.78
N ALA A 410 -23.17 11.76 -8.64
CA ALA A 410 -24.31 12.68 -8.53
C ALA A 410 -23.97 14.09 -9.00
N SER A 411 -22.72 14.55 -8.87
CA SER A 411 -22.26 15.84 -9.35
C SER A 411 -22.29 15.97 -10.88
N CYS A 412 -22.38 14.88 -11.61
CA CYS A 412 -22.61 14.89 -13.05
C CYS A 412 -24.06 15.22 -13.42
N ILE A 413 -25.01 15.07 -12.46
CA ILE A 413 -26.44 15.28 -12.67
C ILE A 413 -26.87 16.60 -12.00
N SER A 414 -26.50 16.78 -10.71
CA SER A 414 -26.89 17.97 -9.93
C SER A 414 -25.89 18.23 -8.81
N ASN A 415 -25.41 19.47 -8.72
CA ASN A 415 -24.56 19.90 -7.60
C ASN A 415 -25.31 19.88 -6.27
N THR A 416 -26.61 20.16 -6.25
CA THR A 416 -27.43 20.10 -5.02
C THR A 416 -27.51 18.66 -4.50
N LEU A 417 -27.75 17.68 -5.38
CA LEU A 417 -27.75 16.27 -4.99
C LEU A 417 -26.37 15.83 -4.49
N ALA A 418 -25.32 16.23 -5.19
CA ALA A 418 -23.94 15.96 -4.78
C ALA A 418 -23.62 16.56 -3.40
N ALA A 419 -24.06 17.78 -3.13
CA ALA A 419 -23.89 18.44 -1.83
C ALA A 419 -24.51 17.62 -0.67
N HIS A 420 -25.74 17.15 -0.83
CA HIS A 420 -26.40 16.32 0.19
C HIS A 420 -25.66 15.01 0.45
N ILE A 421 -25.22 14.34 -0.61
CA ILE A 421 -24.48 13.06 -0.50
C ILE A 421 -23.10 13.29 0.11
N ASN A 422 -22.38 14.35 -0.28
CA ASN A 422 -21.09 14.70 0.29
C ASN A 422 -21.18 15.08 1.78
N ASN A 423 -22.26 15.75 2.18
CA ASN A 423 -22.53 16.03 3.60
C ASN A 423 -22.79 14.74 4.39
N ALA A 424 -23.48 13.75 3.81
CA ALA A 424 -23.64 12.44 4.44
C ALA A 424 -22.27 11.71 4.57
N ALA A 425 -21.41 11.79 3.56
CA ALA A 425 -20.04 11.27 3.64
C ALA A 425 -19.24 11.98 4.75
N ALA A 426 -19.37 13.32 4.85
CA ALA A 426 -18.71 14.12 5.87
C ALA A 426 -19.18 13.77 7.29
N LEU A 427 -20.47 13.49 7.49
CA LEU A 427 -21.00 13.02 8.77
C LEU A 427 -20.36 11.69 9.20
N CYS A 428 -20.25 10.73 8.28
CA CYS A 428 -19.56 9.48 8.55
C CYS A 428 -18.08 9.70 8.90
N THR A 429 -17.42 10.63 8.21
CA THR A 429 -16.03 10.98 8.46
C THR A 429 -15.84 11.67 9.81
N ASP A 430 -16.75 12.55 10.20
CA ASP A 430 -16.77 13.20 11.52
C ASP A 430 -16.94 12.17 12.65
N ALA A 431 -17.86 11.22 12.47
CA ALA A 431 -18.00 10.08 13.39
C ALA A 431 -16.69 9.27 13.52
N MET A 432 -15.94 9.08 12.43
CA MET A 432 -14.63 8.42 12.47
C MET A 432 -13.61 9.21 13.31
N VAL A 433 -13.61 10.53 13.22
CA VAL A 433 -12.77 11.41 14.08
C VAL A 433 -13.15 11.21 15.55
N GLY A 434 -14.44 11.24 15.87
CA GLY A 434 -14.95 11.03 17.24
C GLY A 434 -14.56 9.67 17.81
N VAL A 435 -14.72 8.59 17.04
CA VAL A 435 -14.30 7.24 17.45
C VAL A 435 -12.77 7.17 17.67
N SER A 436 -11.99 7.70 16.73
CA SER A 436 -10.53 7.70 16.87
C SER A 436 -10.07 8.52 18.09
N TRP A 437 -10.73 9.66 18.34
CA TRP A 437 -10.46 10.49 19.51
C TRP A 437 -10.80 9.74 20.83
N ALA A 438 -11.96 9.09 20.90
CA ALA A 438 -12.35 8.30 22.07
C ALA A 438 -11.36 7.15 22.34
N VAL A 439 -11.01 6.39 21.30
CA VAL A 439 -10.06 5.29 21.41
C VAL A 439 -8.66 5.78 21.77
N SER A 440 -8.20 6.90 21.22
CA SER A 440 -6.88 7.45 21.51
C SER A 440 -6.68 7.82 22.99
N ARG A 441 -7.77 8.05 23.74
CA ARG A 441 -7.79 8.38 25.17
C ARG A 441 -7.90 7.15 26.09
N LEU A 442 -8.18 5.98 25.54
CA LEU A 442 -8.23 4.77 26.36
C LEU A 442 -6.83 4.43 26.87
N PRO A 443 -6.67 4.13 28.16
CA PRO A 443 -5.40 3.68 28.68
C PRO A 443 -5.01 2.37 27.98
N GLY A 444 -3.78 2.31 27.48
CA GLY A 444 -3.30 1.13 26.76
C GLY A 444 -3.72 1.03 25.29
N SER A 445 -4.30 2.07 24.70
CA SER A 445 -4.62 2.07 23.25
C SER A 445 -3.37 2.06 22.37
N ASN A 446 -2.27 2.63 22.85
CA ASN A 446 -0.99 2.70 22.15
C ASN A 446 0.15 2.52 23.18
N PHE A 447 1.02 1.54 22.95
CA PHE A 447 2.19 1.27 23.78
C PHE A 447 3.48 1.50 22.98
N PRO A 448 4.42 2.31 23.47
CA PRO A 448 5.77 2.34 22.95
C PRO A 448 6.44 1.00 23.31
N SER A 449 6.64 0.11 22.34
CA SER A 449 7.24 -1.20 22.55
C SER A 449 8.76 -1.20 22.33
N GLY A 450 9.32 -0.08 21.86
CA GLY A 450 10.64 -0.10 21.24
C GLY A 450 10.64 -0.86 19.91
N GLN A 451 11.72 -0.75 19.16
CA GLN A 451 11.85 -1.48 17.90
C GLN A 451 12.10 -2.96 18.16
N TRP A 452 11.14 -3.80 17.76
CA TRP A 452 11.28 -5.25 17.89
C TRP A 452 12.41 -5.77 17.01
N ARG A 453 13.06 -6.83 17.49
CA ARG A 453 14.04 -7.61 16.73
C ARG A 453 13.32 -8.65 15.88
N LEU A 454 13.99 -9.15 14.84
CA LEU A 454 13.40 -10.15 13.93
C LEU A 454 12.95 -11.43 14.67
N TRP A 455 13.68 -11.87 15.70
CA TRP A 455 13.31 -13.04 16.48
C TRP A 455 12.03 -12.82 17.31
N GLU A 456 11.77 -11.60 17.80
CA GLU A 456 10.53 -11.25 18.50
C GLU A 456 9.33 -11.28 17.56
N CYS A 457 9.51 -10.81 16.33
CA CYS A 457 8.50 -10.93 15.29
C CYS A 457 8.21 -12.40 14.95
N ALA A 458 9.24 -13.22 14.82
CA ALA A 458 9.11 -14.66 14.56
C ALA A 458 8.39 -15.39 15.72
N ALA A 459 8.77 -15.08 16.97
CA ALA A 459 8.12 -15.62 18.17
C ALA A 459 6.64 -15.25 18.24
N TRP A 460 6.29 -14.00 17.92
CA TRP A 460 4.89 -13.56 17.84
C TRP A 460 4.07 -14.36 16.81
N TYR A 461 4.57 -14.50 15.57
CA TYR A 461 3.86 -15.28 14.56
C TYR A 461 3.73 -16.75 14.96
N ALA A 462 4.77 -17.35 15.55
CA ALA A 462 4.71 -18.72 16.07
C ALA A 462 3.62 -18.87 17.15
N LEU A 463 3.55 -17.91 18.09
CA LEU A 463 2.54 -17.90 19.15
C LEU A 463 1.12 -17.75 18.58
N VAL A 464 0.90 -16.85 17.62
CA VAL A 464 -0.40 -16.63 16.98
C VAL A 464 -0.85 -17.89 16.23
N ILE A 465 0.05 -18.54 15.48
CA ILE A 465 -0.23 -19.78 14.74
C ILE A 465 -0.55 -20.91 15.73
N LEU A 466 0.23 -21.06 16.79
CA LEU A 466 0.00 -22.08 17.81
C LEU A 466 -1.34 -21.86 18.52
N ALA A 467 -1.63 -20.64 18.96
CA ALA A 467 -2.91 -20.30 19.61
C ALA A 467 -4.10 -20.60 18.67
N PHE A 468 -4.00 -20.20 17.42
CA PHE A 468 -5.04 -20.48 16.43
C PHE A 468 -5.24 -22.00 16.23
N TRP A 469 -4.16 -22.77 16.12
CA TRP A 469 -4.21 -24.23 15.98
C TRP A 469 -4.82 -24.91 17.20
N LEU A 470 -4.45 -24.49 18.42
CA LEU A 470 -5.00 -25.01 19.67
C LEU A 470 -6.53 -24.76 19.78
N VAL A 471 -6.96 -23.51 19.57
CA VAL A 471 -8.38 -23.14 19.63
C VAL A 471 -9.18 -23.92 18.59
N ARG A 472 -8.67 -24.00 17.35
CA ARG A 472 -9.30 -24.80 16.30
C ARG A 472 -9.42 -26.28 16.67
N SER A 473 -8.35 -26.86 17.23
CA SER A 473 -8.34 -28.28 17.63
C SER A 473 -9.35 -28.57 18.75
N ILE A 474 -9.47 -27.67 19.71
CA ILE A 474 -10.47 -27.80 20.81
C ILE A 474 -11.89 -27.73 20.24
N VAL A 475 -12.17 -26.77 19.36
CA VAL A 475 -13.51 -26.61 18.77
C VAL A 475 -13.91 -27.81 17.90
N LEU A 476 -12.96 -28.32 17.10
CA LEU A 476 -13.21 -29.51 16.27
C LEU A 476 -13.46 -30.75 17.12
N ARG A 477 -12.71 -30.96 18.20
CA ARG A 477 -12.92 -32.08 19.14
C ARG A 477 -14.29 -32.00 19.80
N ARG A 478 -14.72 -30.80 20.22
CA ARG A 478 -16.08 -30.63 20.82
C ARG A 478 -17.21 -30.93 19.83
N ARG A 479 -17.03 -30.57 18.53
CA ARG A 479 -18.04 -30.89 17.50
C ARG A 479 -18.09 -32.36 17.09
N SER A 480 -17.00 -33.10 17.23
CA SER A 480 -17.00 -34.55 16.99
C SER A 480 -17.51 -35.36 18.17
N ALA A 481 -17.69 -34.74 19.34
CA ALA A 481 -18.20 -35.35 20.55
C ALA A 481 -19.75 -35.11 20.77
N LEU A 482 -20.35 -34.26 19.93
CA LEU A 482 -21.79 -34.00 19.81
C LEU A 482 -22.36 -34.70 18.57
#